data_37374ab16ddfc7f7283ee9440d0f073a
#
_entry.id   37374ab16ddfc7f7283ee9440d0f073a
#
_cell.length_a   1.000
_cell.length_b   1.000
_cell.length_c   1.000
_cell.angle_alpha   90.00
_cell.angle_beta   90.00
_cell.angle_gamma   90.00
#
_symmetry.space_group_name_H-M   'P 1'
#
loop_
_entity.id
_entity.type
_entity.pdbx_description
1 polymer ?
#
loop_
_entity_poly.entity_id
_entity_poly.type
_entity_poly.pdbx_seq_one_letter_code
_entity_poly.pdbx_strand_id
1 'polypeptide(L)' 'MTELYASLLPGGSRDRPIKVTSASVIEVRAQALTCPHCGLGTYRIAEHVSLATGVRRVDVACRHCSTPRALWFRIV' A
#
# COMPACT_ATOMS: atom_id res chain seq x y z
N MET A 1 1.27 -8.62 17.10
CA MET A 1 0.27 -8.96 16.06
C MET A 1 0.39 -8.00 14.88
N THR A 2 1.48 -8.15 14.15
CA THR A 2 1.84 -7.20 13.10
C THR A 2 0.84 -7.17 11.93
N GLU A 3 0.32 -8.33 11.51
CA GLU A 3 -0.64 -8.39 10.43
C GLU A 3 -1.95 -7.66 10.76
N LEU A 4 -2.47 -7.85 11.95
CA LEU A 4 -3.69 -7.16 12.36
C LEU A 4 -3.46 -5.64 12.45
N TYR A 5 -2.32 -5.24 13.00
CA TYR A 5 -1.95 -3.84 13.07
C TYR A 5 -1.82 -3.23 11.66
N ALA A 6 -1.14 -3.94 10.76
CA ALA A 6 -0.94 -3.47 9.39
C ALA A 6 -2.27 -3.28 8.64
N SER A 7 -3.25 -4.18 8.87
CA SER A 7 -4.55 -4.07 8.20
C SER A 7 -5.38 -2.89 8.69
N LEU A 8 -5.09 -2.36 9.88
CA LEU A 8 -5.77 -1.20 10.43
C LEU A 8 -5.19 0.13 9.98
N LEU A 9 -3.98 0.12 9.39
CA LEU A 9 -3.36 1.32 8.87
C LEU A 9 -4.03 1.76 7.56
N PRO A 10 -3.99 3.07 7.22
CA PRO A 10 -4.50 3.52 5.93
C PRO A 10 -3.83 2.76 4.78
N GLY A 11 -4.65 2.27 3.86
CA GLY A 11 -4.15 1.46 2.75
C GLY A 11 -3.85 0.02 3.10
N GLY A 12 -4.01 -0.39 4.36
CA GLY A 12 -3.70 -1.75 4.81
C GLY A 12 -4.76 -2.78 4.48
N SER A 13 -5.97 -2.36 4.13
CA SER A 13 -7.05 -3.25 3.73
C SER A 13 -7.95 -2.56 2.72
N ARG A 14 -8.79 -3.35 2.05
CA ARG A 14 -9.74 -2.84 1.07
C ARG A 14 -10.74 -1.85 1.69
N ASP A 15 -11.08 -2.04 2.97
CA ASP A 15 -12.03 -1.19 3.68
C ASP A 15 -11.41 0.11 4.17
N ARG A 16 -10.09 0.24 4.11
CA ARG A 16 -9.35 1.42 4.57
C ARG A 16 -8.38 1.90 3.49
N PRO A 17 -8.89 2.22 2.28
CA PRO A 17 -8.01 2.67 1.20
C PRO A 17 -7.48 4.06 1.47
N ILE A 18 -6.28 4.34 0.96
CA ILE A 18 -5.73 5.68 0.95
C ILE A 18 -6.42 6.44 -0.18
N LYS A 19 -7.00 7.59 0.13
CA LYS A 19 -7.67 8.42 -0.87
C LYS A 19 -6.64 9.27 -1.59
N VAL A 20 -6.70 9.27 -2.92
CA VAL A 20 -5.80 10.06 -3.77
C VAL A 20 -6.62 10.75 -4.86
N THR A 21 -6.06 11.80 -5.44
CA THR A 21 -6.77 12.59 -6.46
C THR A 21 -6.48 12.11 -7.89
N SER A 22 -5.42 11.34 -8.08
CA SER A 22 -5.11 10.79 -9.41
C SER A 22 -4.29 9.50 -9.26
N ALA A 23 -4.33 8.68 -10.32
CA ALA A 23 -3.55 7.45 -10.36
C ALA A 23 -2.05 7.70 -10.35
N SER A 24 -1.60 8.85 -10.84
CA SER A 24 -0.16 9.15 -10.95
C SER A 24 0.53 9.31 -9.59
N VAL A 25 -0.22 9.60 -8.51
CA VAL A 25 0.36 9.75 -7.18
C VAL A 25 0.36 8.45 -6.38
N ILE A 26 -0.31 7.40 -6.87
CA ILE A 26 -0.46 6.15 -6.12
C ILE A 26 0.89 5.51 -5.83
N GLU A 27 1.73 5.34 -6.85
CA GLU A 27 3.02 4.68 -6.67
C GLU A 27 3.96 5.49 -5.79
N VAL A 28 3.94 6.80 -5.92
CA VAL A 28 4.73 7.71 -5.09
C VAL A 28 4.32 7.56 -3.62
N ARG A 29 3.01 7.53 -3.36
CA ARG A 29 2.50 7.35 -2.00
C ARG A 29 2.85 5.99 -1.44
N ALA A 30 2.74 4.93 -2.25
CA ALA A 30 3.09 3.58 -1.83
C ALA A 30 4.56 3.49 -1.44
N GLN A 31 5.45 4.10 -2.21
CA GLN A 31 6.88 4.09 -1.93
C GLN A 31 7.25 4.92 -0.70
N ALA A 32 6.42 5.88 -0.33
CA ALA A 32 6.66 6.75 0.82
C ALA A 32 6.25 6.13 2.16
N LEU A 33 5.48 5.04 2.13
CA LEU A 33 5.02 4.40 3.35
C LEU A 33 6.14 3.57 3.98
N THR A 34 6.11 3.50 5.32
CA THR A 34 7.06 2.70 6.08
C THR A 34 6.49 1.31 6.34
N CYS A 35 7.32 0.27 6.21
CA CYS A 35 6.92 -1.09 6.50
C CYS A 35 6.58 -1.25 7.98
N PRO A 36 5.35 -1.70 8.33
CA PRO A 36 4.98 -1.87 9.74
C PRO A 36 5.62 -3.08 10.40
N HIS A 37 6.18 -4.01 9.62
CA HIS A 37 6.84 -5.20 10.17
C HIS A 37 8.21 -4.88 10.77
N CYS A 38 9.01 -4.10 10.06
CA CYS A 38 10.36 -3.76 10.53
C CYS A 38 10.51 -2.30 10.96
N GLY A 39 9.60 -1.43 10.56
CA GLY A 39 9.61 -0.02 10.89
C GLY A 39 10.71 0.80 10.24
N LEU A 40 11.59 0.19 9.46
CA LEU A 40 12.76 0.83 8.89
C LEU A 40 12.73 0.90 7.37
N GLY A 41 12.04 -0.03 6.72
CA GLY A 41 12.10 -0.15 5.27
C GLY A 41 11.03 0.67 4.57
N THR A 42 11.31 1.04 3.33
CA THR A 42 10.32 1.55 2.39
C THR A 42 9.97 0.44 1.41
N TYR A 43 8.88 0.65 0.65
CA TYR A 43 8.41 -0.37 -0.27
C TYR A 43 8.97 -0.21 -1.67
N ARG A 44 9.15 -1.33 -2.36
CA ARG A 44 9.28 -1.37 -3.81
C ARG A 44 8.00 -1.93 -4.40
N ILE A 45 7.59 -1.43 -5.56
CA ILE A 45 6.34 -1.84 -6.20
C ILE A 45 6.61 -3.10 -7.02
N ALA A 46 5.81 -4.14 -6.73
CA ALA A 46 5.85 -5.38 -7.49
C ALA A 46 4.78 -5.37 -8.58
N GLU A 47 3.56 -4.90 -8.27
CA GLU A 47 2.47 -4.87 -9.23
C GLU A 47 1.47 -3.78 -8.85
N HIS A 48 0.85 -3.17 -9.87
CA HIS A 48 -0.20 -2.17 -9.68
C HIS A 48 -1.42 -2.62 -10.48
N VAL A 49 -2.50 -2.95 -9.78
CA VAL A 49 -3.68 -3.55 -10.38
C VAL A 49 -4.88 -2.61 -10.25
N SER A 50 -5.60 -2.40 -11.34
CA SER A 50 -6.88 -1.70 -11.33
C SER A 50 -7.99 -2.73 -11.10
N LEU A 51 -8.70 -2.62 -9.97
CA LEU A 51 -9.73 -3.59 -9.59
C LEU A 51 -11.12 -3.17 -10.03
N ALA A 52 -11.42 -1.88 -9.89
CA ALA A 52 -12.70 -1.30 -10.26
C ALA A 52 -12.49 0.18 -10.52
N THR A 53 -13.54 0.87 -10.97
CA THR A 53 -13.45 2.32 -11.18
C THR A 53 -13.02 3.01 -9.89
N GLY A 54 -11.86 3.65 -9.93
CA GLY A 54 -11.32 4.39 -8.80
C GLY A 54 -10.69 3.54 -7.70
N VAL A 55 -10.67 2.20 -7.82
CA VAL A 55 -10.08 1.32 -6.81
C VAL A 55 -8.82 0.65 -7.37
N ARG A 56 -7.70 0.79 -6.69
CA ARG A 56 -6.41 0.25 -7.10
C ARG A 56 -5.78 -0.54 -5.97
N ARG A 57 -5.17 -1.67 -6.32
CA ARG A 57 -4.33 -2.44 -5.40
C ARG A 57 -2.90 -2.39 -5.89
N VAL A 58 -1.98 -2.03 -5.00
CA VAL A 58 -0.56 -2.01 -5.31
C VAL A 58 0.11 -3.07 -4.46
N ASP A 59 0.66 -4.09 -5.10
CA ASP A 59 1.42 -5.12 -4.41
C ASP A 59 2.85 -4.65 -4.28
N VAL A 60 3.34 -4.64 -3.05
CA VAL A 60 4.67 -4.10 -2.72
C VAL A 60 5.44 -5.09 -1.86
N ALA A 61 6.74 -4.91 -1.79
CA ALA A 61 7.60 -5.66 -0.88
C ALA A 61 8.54 -4.68 -0.19
N CYS A 62 8.76 -4.89 1.09
CA CYS A 62 9.69 -4.07 1.86
C CYS A 62 11.10 -4.25 1.33
N ARG A 63 11.82 -3.13 1.13
CA ARG A 63 13.21 -3.17 0.67
C ARG A 63 14.17 -3.68 1.73
N HIS A 64 13.76 -3.66 2.99
CA HIS A 64 14.59 -4.07 4.11
C HIS A 64 14.36 -5.51 4.53
N CYS A 65 13.11 -5.89 4.78
CA CYS A 65 12.79 -7.23 5.29
C CYS A 65 12.14 -8.14 4.25
N SER A 66 11.89 -7.65 3.04
CA SER A 66 11.30 -8.39 1.92
C SER A 66 9.88 -8.89 2.17
N THR A 67 9.20 -8.39 3.20
CA THR A 67 7.83 -8.78 3.49
C THR A 67 6.88 -8.24 2.43
N PRO A 68 6.11 -9.10 1.75
CA PRO A 68 5.14 -8.64 0.76
C PRO A 68 3.91 -8.05 1.44
N ARG A 69 3.27 -7.11 0.76
CA ARG A 69 2.05 -6.48 1.26
C ARG A 69 1.23 -5.92 0.11
N ALA A 70 -0.09 -5.95 0.26
CA ALA A 70 -0.99 -5.27 -0.66
C ALA A 70 -1.42 -3.93 -0.05
N LEU A 71 -1.31 -2.86 -0.82
CA LEU A 71 -1.78 -1.54 -0.43
C LEU A 71 -2.99 -1.16 -1.27
N TRP A 72 -3.98 -0.54 -0.65
CA TRP A 72 -5.24 -0.22 -1.28
C TRP A 72 -5.40 1.29 -1.40
N PHE A 73 -5.78 1.74 -2.59
CA PHE A 73 -5.95 3.16 -2.89
C PHE A 73 -7.30 3.39 -3.55
N ARG A 74 -7.87 4.56 -3.30
CA ARG A 74 -9.10 4.99 -3.93
C ARG A 74 -8.92 6.37 -4.54
N ILE A 75 -9.22 6.48 -5.83
CA ILE A 75 -9.20 7.77 -6.55
C ILE A 75 -10.53 8.46 -6.29
N VAL A 76 -10.45 9.67 -5.74
CA VAL A 76 -11.64 10.46 -5.39
C VAL A 76 -11.73 11.73 -6.20
#